data_63da146ecb5ec2155eded7a05a10ef01
#
_entry.id   63da146ecb5ec2155eded7a05a10ef01
#
_cell.length_a   1.000
_cell.length_b   1.000
_cell.length_c   1.000
_cell.angle_alpha   90.00
_cell.angle_beta   90.00
_cell.angle_gamma   90.00
#
_symmetry.space_group_name_H-M   'P 1'
#
loop_
_entity.id
_entity.type
_entity.pdbx_description
1 polymer ?
#
loop_
_entity_poly.entity_id
_entity_poly.type
_entity_poly.pdbx_seq_one_letter_code
_entity_poly.pdbx_strand_id
1 'polypeptide(L)'
;MPEGHTLFRLAREQQAAFAGREVHVTSPQGRFAGQAELLDGRVLDEVTSYGKHLFASFGPDVVHVHLGLYGKFTSGTGLPPAPRGALRMRWEGPGEDGEGVWTDLRGATACDLITEGEVQFILDRLGPDPLRRRSDPAKAFARISRSRVPIGALLMDQAVLAGVGNVYRAEVLFRQRLSPFRPGRDVTADEWAALWADLVVLMRAGVKEGRIVTTERADRERRRGPALREDAHYVYRRQGLLCRICGTEVRTQEMVGRNLFWCPTCQAV
;
A
#
# COMPACT_ATOMS: atom_id res chain seq x y z
N MET A 1 -5.02 4.58 -5.58
CA MET A 1 -4.08 3.48 -5.92
C MET A 1 -3.66 2.86 -4.61
N PRO A 2 -3.85 1.55 -4.44
CA PRO A 2 -3.43 0.87 -3.22
C PRO A 2 -1.90 0.90 -3.07
N GLU A 3 -1.42 1.28 -1.87
CA GLU A 3 -0.02 1.18 -1.46
C GLU A 3 0.06 0.40 -0.14
N GLY A 4 1.23 0.21 0.45
CA GLY A 4 1.42 -0.66 1.61
C GLY A 4 0.48 -0.41 2.78
N HIS A 5 0.16 0.86 3.08
CA HIS A 5 -0.80 1.23 4.12
C HIS A 5 -2.19 0.63 3.88
N THR A 6 -2.61 0.54 2.62
CA THR A 6 -3.91 -0.04 2.25
C THR A 6 -3.96 -1.52 2.57
N LEU A 7 -2.91 -2.28 2.16
CA LEU A 7 -2.85 -3.72 2.43
C LEU A 7 -2.72 -4.01 3.92
N PHE A 8 -1.93 -3.21 4.63
CA PHE A 8 -1.78 -3.33 6.08
C PHE A 8 -3.10 -3.09 6.83
N ARG A 9 -3.85 -2.06 6.44
CA ARG A 9 -5.18 -1.77 7.00
C ARG A 9 -6.16 -2.90 6.69
N LEU A 10 -6.25 -3.32 5.43
CA LEU A 10 -7.13 -4.40 4.99
C LEU A 10 -6.82 -5.71 5.72
N ALA A 11 -5.54 -6.07 5.87
CA ALA A 11 -5.16 -7.26 6.62
C ALA A 11 -5.66 -7.21 8.07
N ARG A 12 -5.56 -6.05 8.74
CA ARG A 12 -6.10 -5.88 10.10
C ARG A 12 -7.63 -5.98 10.15
N GLU A 13 -8.33 -5.38 9.17
CA GLU A 13 -9.79 -5.44 9.07
C GLU A 13 -10.26 -6.89 8.85
N GLN A 14 -9.61 -7.61 7.92
CA GLN A 14 -9.93 -9.01 7.64
C GLN A 14 -9.56 -9.93 8.83
N GLN A 15 -8.41 -9.69 9.47
CA GLN A 15 -8.00 -10.40 10.68
C GLN A 15 -9.06 -10.28 11.79
N ALA A 16 -9.53 -9.07 12.05
CA ALA A 16 -10.55 -8.85 13.08
C ALA A 16 -11.91 -9.47 12.71
N ALA A 17 -12.27 -9.44 11.42
CA ALA A 17 -13.58 -9.95 10.97
C ALA A 17 -13.65 -11.47 10.88
N PHE A 18 -12.58 -12.16 10.47
CA PHE A 18 -12.65 -13.56 10.05
C PHE A 18 -11.68 -14.51 10.76
N ALA A 19 -10.58 -14.04 11.38
CA ALA A 19 -9.60 -14.94 11.96
C ALA A 19 -10.17 -15.75 13.14
N GLY A 20 -9.81 -17.04 13.19
CA GLY A 20 -10.30 -18.01 14.16
C GLY A 20 -11.75 -18.49 13.89
N ARG A 21 -12.31 -18.15 12.74
CA ARG A 21 -13.71 -18.47 12.36
C ARG A 21 -13.73 -19.29 11.08
N GLU A 22 -14.77 -20.11 10.96
CA GLU A 22 -15.12 -20.78 9.72
C GLU A 22 -15.58 -19.75 8.69
N VAL A 23 -15.06 -19.85 7.45
CA VAL A 23 -15.32 -18.87 6.39
C VAL A 23 -15.88 -19.57 5.16
N HIS A 24 -17.04 -19.12 4.70
CA HIS A 24 -17.55 -19.43 3.38
C HIS A 24 -16.75 -18.67 2.33
N VAL A 25 -16.15 -19.40 1.40
CA VAL A 25 -15.33 -18.83 0.32
C VAL A 25 -15.97 -19.12 -1.03
N THR A 26 -16.30 -18.08 -1.78
CA THR A 26 -16.86 -18.22 -3.12
C THR A 26 -16.11 -17.38 -4.15
N SER A 27 -16.22 -17.78 -5.43
CA SER A 27 -15.66 -17.04 -6.57
C SER A 27 -16.71 -16.83 -7.66
N PRO A 28 -17.61 -15.84 -7.51
CA PRO A 28 -18.71 -15.63 -8.45
C PRO A 28 -18.27 -15.35 -9.89
N GLN A 29 -17.07 -14.82 -10.11
CA GLN A 29 -16.50 -14.64 -11.46
C GLN A 29 -15.89 -15.93 -12.03
N GLY A 30 -15.63 -16.94 -11.19
CA GLY A 30 -15.08 -18.24 -11.58
C GLY A 30 -13.55 -18.34 -11.66
N ARG A 31 -12.82 -17.22 -11.69
CA ARG A 31 -11.35 -17.24 -11.85
C ARG A 31 -10.57 -17.77 -10.62
N PHE A 32 -11.25 -17.95 -9.50
CA PHE A 32 -10.71 -18.50 -8.27
C PHE A 32 -11.60 -19.68 -7.77
N ALA A 33 -12.45 -20.24 -8.62
CA ALA A 33 -13.50 -21.20 -8.20
C ALA A 33 -12.90 -22.48 -7.59
N GLY A 34 -11.97 -23.14 -8.26
CA GLY A 34 -11.35 -24.36 -7.73
C GLY A 34 -10.61 -24.15 -6.41
N GLN A 35 -9.94 -23.00 -6.24
CA GLN A 35 -9.28 -22.66 -4.97
C GLN A 35 -10.31 -22.29 -3.88
N ALA A 36 -11.41 -21.63 -4.25
CA ALA A 36 -12.48 -21.32 -3.33
C ALA A 36 -13.14 -22.57 -2.76
N GLU A 37 -13.39 -23.58 -3.61
CA GLU A 37 -13.92 -24.89 -3.18
C GLU A 37 -13.02 -25.62 -2.18
N LEU A 38 -11.70 -25.48 -2.29
CA LEU A 38 -10.75 -26.06 -1.35
C LEU A 38 -10.74 -25.36 0.00
N LEU A 39 -11.15 -24.10 0.06
CA LEU A 39 -11.13 -23.27 1.25
C LEU A 39 -12.49 -23.12 1.93
N ASP A 40 -13.57 -23.39 1.19
CA ASP A 40 -14.95 -23.20 1.67
C ASP A 40 -15.21 -24.01 2.93
N GLY A 41 -15.77 -23.36 3.95
CA GLY A 41 -16.05 -23.97 5.25
C GLY A 41 -14.83 -24.20 6.13
N ARG A 42 -13.62 -23.75 5.76
CA ARG A 42 -12.42 -23.88 6.59
C ARG A 42 -12.25 -22.68 7.53
N VAL A 43 -11.53 -22.91 8.62
CA VAL A 43 -11.15 -21.85 9.56
C VAL A 43 -10.04 -21.02 8.94
N LEU A 44 -10.21 -19.69 8.94
CA LEU A 44 -9.16 -18.76 8.60
C LEU A 44 -8.30 -18.50 9.84
N ASP A 45 -7.01 -18.88 9.78
CA ASP A 45 -6.12 -18.79 10.94
C ASP A 45 -5.62 -17.36 11.16
N GLU A 46 -5.05 -16.74 10.12
CA GLU A 46 -4.41 -15.45 10.24
C GLU A 46 -4.49 -14.67 8.91
N VAL A 47 -4.62 -13.34 9.01
CA VAL A 47 -4.45 -12.42 7.86
C VAL A 47 -3.32 -11.44 8.13
N THR A 48 -2.32 -11.47 7.30
CA THR A 48 -1.16 -10.58 7.37
C THR A 48 -0.94 -9.81 6.07
N SER A 49 -0.04 -8.84 6.10
CA SER A 49 0.43 -8.16 4.88
C SER A 49 1.90 -7.86 4.96
N TYR A 50 2.56 -7.76 3.84
CA TYR A 50 3.92 -7.22 3.72
C TYR A 50 4.03 -6.43 2.42
N GLY A 51 4.48 -5.18 2.52
CA GLY A 51 4.50 -4.29 1.38
C GLY A 51 3.12 -4.12 0.75
N LYS A 52 2.99 -4.56 -0.50
CA LYS A 52 1.71 -4.51 -1.26
C LYS A 52 1.05 -5.88 -1.40
N HIS A 53 1.44 -6.85 -0.59
CA HIS A 53 0.91 -8.21 -0.58
C HIS A 53 0.08 -8.44 0.70
N LEU A 54 -1.04 -9.13 0.55
CA LEU A 54 -1.87 -9.64 1.64
C LEU A 54 -1.84 -11.14 1.58
N PHE A 55 -1.74 -11.78 2.74
CA PHE A 55 -1.69 -13.23 2.92
C PHE A 55 -2.74 -13.62 3.95
N ALA A 56 -3.60 -14.58 3.61
CA ALA A 56 -4.60 -15.15 4.50
C ALA A 56 -4.41 -16.66 4.59
N SER A 57 -4.10 -17.16 5.77
CA SER A 57 -3.71 -18.55 6.01
C SER A 57 -4.90 -19.41 6.44
N PHE A 58 -5.03 -20.59 5.81
CA PHE A 58 -6.00 -21.64 6.10
C PHE A 58 -5.22 -22.96 6.30
N GLY A 59 -4.57 -23.16 7.44
CA GLY A 59 -3.60 -24.22 7.64
C GLY A 59 -2.39 -24.04 6.71
N PRO A 60 -2.04 -25.06 5.90
CA PRO A 60 -0.89 -24.99 4.99
C PRO A 60 -1.13 -24.15 3.73
N ASP A 61 -2.39 -23.81 3.46
CA ASP A 61 -2.82 -23.06 2.27
C ASP A 61 -2.92 -21.58 2.56
N VAL A 62 -2.38 -20.74 1.69
CA VAL A 62 -2.37 -19.29 1.88
C VAL A 62 -2.98 -18.60 0.66
N VAL A 63 -4.05 -17.83 0.87
CA VAL A 63 -4.57 -16.93 -0.16
C VAL A 63 -3.66 -15.71 -0.24
N HIS A 64 -2.99 -15.56 -1.37
CA HIS A 64 -2.17 -14.39 -1.70
C HIS A 64 -2.96 -13.40 -2.55
N VAL A 65 -3.01 -12.14 -2.12
CA VAL A 65 -3.65 -11.06 -2.87
C VAL A 65 -2.68 -9.93 -3.14
N HIS A 66 -2.60 -9.53 -4.43
CA HIS A 66 -1.97 -8.29 -4.86
C HIS A 66 -3.00 -7.42 -5.59
N LEU A 67 -3.34 -6.26 -5.02
CA LEU A 67 -4.41 -5.43 -5.54
C LEU A 67 -4.09 -4.77 -6.89
N GLY A 68 -2.81 -4.49 -7.16
CA GLY A 68 -2.43 -3.73 -8.36
C GLY A 68 -2.94 -2.30 -8.31
N LEU A 69 -3.43 -1.78 -9.45
CA LEU A 69 -3.92 -0.40 -9.57
C LEU A 69 -5.40 -0.26 -9.23
N TYR A 70 -6.20 -1.28 -9.53
CA TYR A 70 -7.67 -1.22 -9.53
C TYR A 70 -8.30 -2.14 -8.51
N GLY A 71 -7.52 -3.07 -7.94
CA GLY A 71 -8.00 -4.01 -6.95
C GLY A 71 -8.50 -3.32 -5.70
N LYS A 72 -9.60 -3.82 -5.16
CA LYS A 72 -10.19 -3.34 -3.90
C LYS A 72 -10.92 -4.44 -3.17
N PHE A 73 -10.92 -4.35 -1.85
CA PHE A 73 -11.89 -5.02 -1.00
C PHE A 73 -13.04 -4.09 -0.66
N THR A 74 -14.22 -4.66 -0.52
CA THR A 74 -15.42 -4.00 0.00
C THR A 74 -16.04 -4.93 1.01
N SER A 75 -16.25 -4.48 2.22
CA SER A 75 -16.77 -5.29 3.33
C SER A 75 -18.05 -4.69 3.89
N GLY A 76 -18.84 -5.51 4.58
CA GLY A 76 -20.06 -5.10 5.25
C GLY A 76 -20.57 -6.16 6.21
N THR A 77 -21.66 -5.84 6.90
CA THR A 77 -22.39 -6.73 7.80
C THR A 77 -23.74 -7.11 7.20
N GLY A 78 -24.37 -8.17 7.75
CA GLY A 78 -25.63 -8.70 7.25
C GLY A 78 -25.47 -9.46 5.93
N LEU A 79 -26.55 -9.49 5.14
CA LEU A 79 -26.55 -10.20 3.85
C LEU A 79 -25.69 -9.48 2.82
N PRO A 80 -24.77 -10.20 2.14
CA PRO A 80 -23.98 -9.60 1.09
C PRO A 80 -24.83 -9.20 -0.12
N PRO A 81 -24.44 -8.13 -0.84
CA PRO A 81 -25.14 -7.76 -2.06
C PRO A 81 -25.01 -8.83 -3.13
N ALA A 82 -25.97 -8.90 -4.05
CA ALA A 82 -25.90 -9.81 -5.19
C ALA A 82 -24.54 -9.61 -5.94
N PRO A 83 -23.85 -10.70 -6.34
CA PRO A 83 -22.60 -10.63 -7.08
C PRO A 83 -22.75 -9.80 -8.36
N ARG A 84 -21.84 -8.83 -8.58
CA ARG A 84 -21.85 -7.99 -9.79
C ARG A 84 -20.42 -7.78 -10.30
N GLY A 85 -20.25 -7.78 -11.61
CA GLY A 85 -18.99 -7.47 -12.28
C GLY A 85 -17.85 -8.46 -11.93
N ALA A 86 -16.63 -7.96 -11.85
CA ALA A 86 -15.41 -8.74 -11.66
C ALA A 86 -15.19 -9.13 -10.19
N LEU A 87 -16.17 -9.75 -9.53
CA LEU A 87 -16.06 -10.26 -8.16
C LEU A 87 -15.22 -11.55 -8.17
N ARG A 88 -13.93 -11.40 -7.84
CA ARG A 88 -12.93 -12.46 -7.88
C ARG A 88 -13.12 -13.47 -6.75
N MET A 89 -13.36 -12.97 -5.54
CA MET A 89 -13.48 -13.78 -4.33
C MET A 89 -14.41 -13.07 -3.36
N ARG A 90 -15.24 -13.81 -2.68
CA ARG A 90 -16.05 -13.37 -1.55
C ARG A 90 -15.77 -14.27 -0.35
N TRP A 91 -15.63 -13.67 0.82
CA TRP A 91 -15.68 -14.35 2.11
C TRP A 91 -16.93 -13.94 2.86
N GLU A 92 -17.56 -14.93 3.48
CA GLU A 92 -18.71 -14.74 4.37
C GLU A 92 -18.47 -15.54 5.64
N GLY A 93 -18.82 -14.98 6.79
CA GLY A 93 -18.63 -15.64 8.08
C GLY A 93 -19.52 -15.06 9.17
N PRO A 94 -19.51 -15.65 10.37
CA PRO A 94 -20.26 -15.14 11.51
C PRO A 94 -19.60 -13.84 12.02
N GLY A 95 -20.40 -12.81 12.26
CA GLY A 95 -19.99 -11.60 12.96
C GLY A 95 -19.99 -11.76 14.49
N GLU A 96 -19.47 -10.77 15.22
CA GLU A 96 -19.40 -10.78 16.68
C GLU A 96 -20.80 -10.77 17.32
N ASP A 97 -21.75 -10.06 16.74
CA ASP A 97 -23.11 -9.88 17.24
C ASP A 97 -24.12 -10.88 16.65
N GLY A 98 -23.64 -11.97 16.02
CA GLY A 98 -24.49 -12.94 15.32
C GLY A 98 -25.00 -12.46 13.95
N GLU A 99 -24.74 -11.23 13.54
CA GLU A 99 -24.92 -10.79 12.16
C GLU A 99 -23.79 -11.35 11.29
N GLY A 100 -24.09 -11.74 10.05
CA GLY A 100 -23.10 -12.17 9.09
C GLY A 100 -22.13 -11.01 8.76
N VAL A 101 -20.87 -11.35 8.47
CA VAL A 101 -19.90 -10.41 7.88
C VAL A 101 -19.46 -10.92 6.53
N TRP A 102 -19.19 -10.02 5.61
CA TRP A 102 -18.74 -10.38 4.27
C TRP A 102 -17.66 -9.43 3.75
N THR A 103 -16.85 -9.93 2.83
CA THR A 103 -15.88 -9.15 2.08
C THR A 103 -15.76 -9.61 0.64
N ASP A 104 -15.71 -8.66 -0.27
CA ASP A 104 -15.65 -8.84 -1.72
C ASP A 104 -14.34 -8.32 -2.28
N LEU A 105 -13.57 -9.16 -2.95
CA LEU A 105 -12.37 -8.78 -3.70
C LEU A 105 -12.70 -8.59 -5.17
N ARG A 106 -12.42 -7.41 -5.71
CA ARG A 106 -12.59 -7.09 -7.13
C ARG A 106 -11.33 -6.50 -7.74
N GLY A 107 -11.08 -6.82 -9.01
CA GLY A 107 -10.06 -6.18 -9.83
C GLY A 107 -8.61 -6.37 -9.37
N ALA A 108 -8.33 -7.34 -8.50
CA ALA A 108 -6.98 -7.67 -8.06
C ALA A 108 -6.12 -8.20 -9.23
N THR A 109 -4.84 -7.83 -9.22
CA THR A 109 -3.86 -8.34 -10.20
C THR A 109 -3.51 -9.80 -9.90
N ALA A 110 -3.36 -10.18 -8.63
CA ALA A 110 -3.22 -11.55 -8.18
C ALA A 110 -4.23 -11.88 -7.08
N CYS A 111 -4.77 -13.09 -7.14
CA CYS A 111 -5.57 -13.73 -6.11
C CYS A 111 -5.38 -15.22 -6.32
N ASP A 112 -4.41 -15.79 -5.63
CA ASP A 112 -3.91 -17.14 -5.86
C ASP A 112 -3.82 -17.90 -4.52
N LEU A 113 -4.02 -19.21 -4.57
CA LEU A 113 -3.73 -20.10 -3.45
C LEU A 113 -2.29 -20.56 -3.58
N ILE A 114 -1.49 -20.27 -2.58
CA ILE A 114 -0.05 -20.57 -2.54
C ILE A 114 0.33 -21.32 -1.26
N THR A 115 1.49 -21.91 -1.25
CA THR A 115 2.09 -22.59 -0.11
C THR A 115 2.87 -21.61 0.77
N GLU A 116 3.18 -22.02 1.99
CA GLU A 116 4.05 -21.26 2.92
C GLU A 116 5.46 -21.02 2.31
N GLY A 117 5.99 -21.99 1.56
CA GLY A 117 7.26 -21.85 0.85
C GLY A 117 7.22 -20.74 -0.23
N GLU A 118 6.10 -20.62 -0.94
CA GLU A 118 5.90 -19.55 -1.92
C GLU A 118 5.69 -18.19 -1.26
N VAL A 119 5.06 -18.14 -0.09
CA VAL A 119 5.02 -16.91 0.73
C VAL A 119 6.43 -16.46 1.06
N GLN A 120 7.28 -17.35 1.58
CA GLN A 120 8.66 -17.03 1.92
C GLN A 120 9.45 -16.57 0.68
N PHE A 121 9.29 -17.23 -0.47
CA PHE A 121 9.89 -16.80 -1.73
C PHE A 121 9.49 -15.38 -2.15
N ILE A 122 8.22 -14.99 -1.93
CA ILE A 122 7.76 -13.61 -2.17
C ILE A 122 8.46 -12.65 -1.19
N LEU A 123 8.49 -12.98 0.10
CA LEU A 123 9.04 -12.13 1.16
C LEU A 123 10.55 -11.91 0.99
N ASP A 124 11.30 -12.93 0.60
CA ASP A 124 12.75 -12.86 0.39
C ASP A 124 13.18 -11.89 -0.72
N ARG A 125 12.28 -11.61 -1.66
CA ARG A 125 12.50 -10.67 -2.76
C ARG A 125 12.20 -9.22 -2.39
N LEU A 126 11.53 -8.98 -1.25
CA LEU A 126 11.08 -7.66 -0.84
C LEU A 126 12.12 -6.99 0.07
N GLY A 127 12.23 -5.69 -0.10
CA GLY A 127 12.97 -4.83 0.81
C GLY A 127 12.24 -4.63 2.14
N PRO A 128 12.82 -3.90 3.08
CA PRO A 128 12.19 -3.60 4.36
C PRO A 128 10.89 -2.82 4.16
N ASP A 129 9.87 -3.16 4.97
CA ASP A 129 8.55 -2.50 4.97
C ASP A 129 8.47 -1.51 6.15
N PRO A 130 8.27 -0.19 5.91
CA PRO A 130 8.18 0.83 6.96
C PRO A 130 7.07 0.62 7.99
N LEU A 131 6.06 -0.18 7.67
CA LEU A 131 4.97 -0.49 8.59
C LEU A 131 5.30 -1.63 9.56
N ARG A 132 6.36 -2.39 9.31
CA ARG A 132 6.77 -3.49 10.18
C ARG A 132 7.68 -3.00 11.30
N ARG A 133 7.34 -3.40 12.54
CA ARG A 133 8.03 -2.95 13.76
C ARG A 133 9.52 -3.31 13.81
N ARG A 134 9.90 -4.46 13.22
CA ARG A 134 11.28 -4.98 13.19
C ARG A 134 11.95 -4.77 11.83
N SER A 135 11.43 -3.83 11.04
CA SER A 135 12.02 -3.52 9.73
C SER A 135 13.33 -2.78 9.91
N ASP A 136 14.34 -3.20 9.16
CA ASP A 136 15.69 -2.62 9.24
C ASP A 136 15.93 -1.65 8.05
N PRO A 137 15.90 -0.33 8.28
CA PRO A 137 16.15 0.66 7.23
C PRO A 137 17.56 0.59 6.62
N ALA A 138 18.52 0.03 7.34
CA ALA A 138 19.89 -0.10 6.84
C ALA A 138 19.99 -1.03 5.64
N LYS A 139 19.11 -2.05 5.54
CA LYS A 139 19.04 -2.95 4.38
C LYS A 139 18.67 -2.21 3.10
N ALA A 140 17.72 -1.27 3.15
CA ALA A 140 17.38 -0.43 2.00
C ALA A 140 18.52 0.54 1.69
N PHE A 141 19.08 1.20 2.70
CA PHE A 141 20.17 2.15 2.52
C PHE A 141 21.41 1.52 1.89
N ALA A 142 21.77 0.30 2.28
CA ALA A 142 22.87 -0.43 1.69
C ALA A 142 22.74 -0.65 0.17
N ARG A 143 21.51 -0.75 -0.35
CA ARG A 143 21.24 -0.82 -1.79
C ARG A 143 21.24 0.57 -2.42
N ILE A 144 20.63 1.54 -1.77
CA ILE A 144 20.51 2.93 -2.25
C ILE A 144 21.90 3.55 -2.39
N SER A 145 22.72 3.51 -1.35
CA SER A 145 24.05 4.15 -1.29
C SER A 145 25.08 3.62 -2.29
N ARG A 146 24.81 2.49 -2.95
CA ARG A 146 25.67 1.92 -4.00
C ARG A 146 25.12 2.15 -5.41
N SER A 147 23.93 2.74 -5.52
CA SER A 147 23.20 2.82 -6.78
C SER A 147 23.39 4.17 -7.48
N ARG A 148 23.64 4.13 -8.78
CA ARG A 148 23.59 5.31 -9.67
C ARG A 148 22.16 5.65 -10.14
N VAL A 149 21.20 4.76 -9.87
CA VAL A 149 19.79 4.98 -10.22
C VAL A 149 19.22 6.13 -9.38
N PRO A 150 18.39 6.99 -9.98
CA PRO A 150 17.72 8.07 -9.24
C PRO A 150 16.94 7.58 -8.04
N ILE A 151 17.00 8.31 -6.92
CA ILE A 151 16.31 7.94 -5.67
C ILE A 151 14.81 7.79 -5.89
N GLY A 152 14.21 8.62 -6.75
CA GLY A 152 12.79 8.49 -7.11
C GLY A 152 12.43 7.16 -7.78
N ALA A 153 13.34 6.53 -8.50
CA ALA A 153 13.17 5.20 -9.08
C ALA A 153 13.39 4.10 -8.03
N LEU A 154 14.43 4.25 -7.20
CA LEU A 154 14.75 3.28 -6.13
C LEU A 154 13.62 3.13 -5.11
N LEU A 155 12.93 4.22 -4.74
CA LEU A 155 11.79 4.15 -3.83
C LEU A 155 10.57 3.40 -4.40
N MET A 156 10.50 3.22 -5.72
CA MET A 156 9.44 2.42 -6.37
C MET A 156 9.80 0.93 -6.48
N ASP A 157 11.06 0.59 -6.37
CA ASP A 157 11.51 -0.80 -6.40
C ASP A 157 11.16 -1.51 -5.08
N GLN A 158 10.25 -2.46 -5.16
CA GLN A 158 9.79 -3.20 -3.99
C GLN A 158 10.88 -4.09 -3.38
N ALA A 159 11.93 -4.40 -4.13
CA ALA A 159 13.12 -5.10 -3.62
C ALA A 159 14.01 -4.16 -2.79
N VAL A 160 13.98 -2.86 -3.03
CA VAL A 160 14.69 -1.85 -2.23
C VAL A 160 13.85 -1.46 -1.02
N LEU A 161 12.56 -1.17 -1.23
CA LEU A 161 11.67 -0.65 -0.20
C LEU A 161 10.24 -1.14 -0.44
N ALA A 162 9.77 -2.06 0.39
CA ALA A 162 8.44 -2.63 0.23
C ALA A 162 7.33 -1.66 0.66
N GLY A 163 6.20 -1.70 -0.05
CA GLY A 163 4.99 -0.97 0.30
C GLY A 163 4.89 0.44 -0.24
N VAL A 164 6.01 1.11 -0.50
CA VAL A 164 6.01 2.45 -1.10
C VAL A 164 5.56 2.40 -2.55
N GLY A 165 4.69 3.31 -2.91
CA GLY A 165 4.23 3.49 -4.27
C GLY A 165 4.39 4.94 -4.74
N ASN A 166 3.64 5.28 -5.78
CA ASN A 166 3.83 6.53 -6.48
C ASN A 166 3.45 7.78 -5.65
N VAL A 167 2.48 7.63 -4.75
CA VAL A 167 2.07 8.73 -3.88
C VAL A 167 3.13 8.99 -2.84
N TYR A 168 3.47 7.98 -2.03
CA TYR A 168 4.49 8.15 -0.99
C TYR A 168 5.85 8.54 -1.57
N ARG A 169 6.27 7.99 -2.72
CA ARG A 169 7.50 8.40 -3.42
C ARG A 169 7.55 9.91 -3.66
N ALA A 170 6.51 10.44 -4.31
CA ALA A 170 6.47 11.85 -4.68
C ALA A 170 6.44 12.75 -3.43
N GLU A 171 5.61 12.40 -2.48
CA GLU A 171 5.34 13.22 -1.30
C GLU A 171 6.49 13.21 -0.28
N VAL A 172 7.10 12.05 0.00
CA VAL A 172 8.23 12.00 0.94
C VAL A 172 9.45 12.74 0.38
N LEU A 173 9.75 12.57 -0.91
CA LEU A 173 10.85 13.29 -1.54
C LEU A 173 10.63 14.82 -1.51
N PHE A 174 9.38 15.27 -1.72
CA PHE A 174 9.05 16.68 -1.58
C PHE A 174 9.24 17.17 -0.14
N ARG A 175 8.72 16.46 0.84
CA ARG A 175 8.80 16.83 2.27
C ARG A 175 10.25 16.90 2.76
N GLN A 176 11.09 15.99 2.28
CA GLN A 176 12.52 15.96 2.58
C GLN A 176 13.34 16.91 1.67
N ARG A 177 12.71 17.68 0.78
CA ARG A 177 13.36 18.57 -0.19
C ARG A 177 14.42 17.87 -1.03
N LEU A 178 14.25 16.59 -1.29
CA LEU A 178 15.20 15.76 -2.03
C LEU A 178 14.80 15.69 -3.50
N SER A 179 15.75 16.03 -4.39
CA SER A 179 15.52 15.88 -5.83
C SER A 179 15.25 14.40 -6.16
N PRO A 180 14.15 14.07 -6.85
CA PRO A 180 13.88 12.69 -7.26
C PRO A 180 14.88 12.15 -8.26
N PHE A 181 15.67 13.01 -8.91
CA PHE A 181 16.65 12.67 -9.93
C PHE A 181 18.04 12.40 -9.34
N ARG A 182 18.27 12.75 -8.07
CA ARG A 182 19.52 12.56 -7.39
C ARG A 182 19.88 11.06 -7.36
N PRO A 183 21.10 10.67 -7.77
CA PRO A 183 21.55 9.28 -7.68
C PRO A 183 21.49 8.76 -6.24
N GLY A 184 21.10 7.51 -6.06
CA GLY A 184 20.99 6.92 -4.72
C GLY A 184 22.30 7.01 -3.92
N ARG A 185 23.47 6.84 -4.59
CA ARG A 185 24.79 6.93 -3.96
C ARG A 185 25.13 8.32 -3.37
N ASP A 186 24.42 9.36 -3.84
CA ASP A 186 24.62 10.73 -3.40
C ASP A 186 23.64 11.12 -2.26
N VAL A 187 22.79 10.19 -1.83
CA VAL A 187 21.93 10.34 -0.65
C VAL A 187 22.73 9.97 0.59
N THR A 188 22.82 10.90 1.54
CA THR A 188 23.53 10.67 2.80
C THR A 188 22.74 9.76 3.76
N ALA A 189 23.42 9.22 4.76
CA ALA A 189 22.78 8.39 5.80
C ALA A 189 21.74 9.18 6.60
N ASP A 190 21.99 10.44 6.89
CA ASP A 190 21.09 11.32 7.64
C ASP A 190 19.84 11.65 6.82
N GLU A 191 19.99 11.96 5.53
CA GLU A 191 18.85 12.17 4.61
C GLU A 191 17.99 10.91 4.50
N TRP A 192 18.63 9.75 4.40
CA TRP A 192 17.91 8.48 4.39
C TRP A 192 17.16 8.23 5.70
N ALA A 193 17.81 8.47 6.84
CA ALA A 193 17.17 8.30 8.15
C ALA A 193 15.95 9.22 8.30
N ALA A 194 16.05 10.48 7.88
CA ALA A 194 14.95 11.42 7.88
C ALA A 194 13.80 10.99 6.94
N LEU A 195 14.13 10.55 5.73
CA LEU A 195 13.18 10.05 4.74
C LEU A 195 12.44 8.80 5.27
N TRP A 196 13.16 7.86 5.84
CA TRP A 196 12.58 6.65 6.43
C TRP A 196 11.62 6.99 7.59
N ALA A 197 12.04 7.85 8.49
CA ALA A 197 11.21 8.27 9.63
C ALA A 197 9.90 8.93 9.17
N ASP A 198 9.98 9.81 8.17
CA ASP A 198 8.79 10.47 7.58
C ASP A 198 7.88 9.46 6.87
N LEU A 199 8.42 8.49 6.12
CA LEU A 199 7.65 7.40 5.53
C LEU A 199 6.89 6.60 6.58
N VAL A 200 7.53 6.24 7.68
CA VAL A 200 6.87 5.51 8.78
C VAL A 200 5.69 6.30 9.34
N VAL A 201 5.88 7.60 9.58
CA VAL A 201 4.81 8.49 10.07
C VAL A 201 3.66 8.58 9.07
N LEU A 202 3.97 8.87 7.82
CA LEU A 202 2.97 9.04 6.76
C LEU A 202 2.19 7.75 6.48
N MET A 203 2.87 6.61 6.42
CA MET A 203 2.22 5.33 6.16
C MET A 203 1.35 4.89 7.32
N ARG A 204 1.77 5.09 8.58
CA ARG A 204 0.94 4.83 9.77
C ARG A 204 -0.29 5.73 9.82
N ALA A 205 -0.15 7.01 9.48
CA ALA A 205 -1.28 7.91 9.32
C ALA A 205 -2.24 7.42 8.23
N GLY A 206 -1.72 6.98 7.09
CA GLY A 206 -2.51 6.37 6.01
C GLY A 206 -3.28 5.13 6.44
N VAL A 207 -2.69 4.26 7.27
CA VAL A 207 -3.39 3.10 7.88
C VAL A 207 -4.56 3.57 8.73
N LYS A 208 -4.33 4.55 9.60
CA LYS A 208 -5.37 5.07 10.51
C LYS A 208 -6.51 5.74 9.77
N GLU A 209 -6.20 6.58 8.79
CA GLU A 209 -7.19 7.40 8.09
C GLU A 209 -7.82 6.71 6.87
N GLY A 210 -7.26 5.59 6.40
CA GLY A 210 -7.70 4.88 5.21
C GLY A 210 -7.39 5.60 3.90
N ARG A 211 -6.62 6.69 3.95
CA ARG A 211 -6.19 7.50 2.80
C ARG A 211 -4.85 8.16 3.07
N ILE A 212 -4.15 8.51 2.00
CA ILE A 212 -2.88 9.21 2.09
C ILE A 212 -3.15 10.71 2.20
N VAL A 213 -2.66 11.32 3.27
CA VAL A 213 -2.63 12.77 3.48
C VAL A 213 -1.22 13.11 3.97
N THR A 214 -0.52 13.96 3.22
CA THR A 214 0.89 14.26 3.46
C THR A 214 1.14 15.71 3.83
N THR A 215 0.14 16.58 3.56
CA THR A 215 0.23 18.01 3.86
C THR A 215 0.10 18.30 5.34
N GLU A 216 0.90 19.22 5.84
CA GLU A 216 0.69 19.82 7.14
C GLU A 216 -0.56 20.73 7.15
N ARG A 217 -1.22 20.86 8.30
CA ARG A 217 -2.45 21.67 8.39
C ARG A 217 -2.22 23.12 8.00
N ALA A 218 -1.04 23.66 8.33
CA ALA A 218 -0.68 25.04 8.01
C ALA A 218 -0.63 25.33 6.49
N ASP A 219 -0.30 24.32 5.69
CA ASP A 219 -0.09 24.42 4.24
C ASP A 219 -1.34 24.10 3.41
N ARG A 220 -2.47 23.83 4.08
CA ARG A 220 -3.77 23.57 3.44
C ARG A 220 -4.55 24.86 3.27
N GLU A 221 -5.36 24.93 2.22
CA GLU A 221 -6.34 25.98 2.06
C GLU A 221 -7.36 25.90 3.20
N ARG A 222 -7.88 24.70 3.48
CA ARG A 222 -8.74 24.44 4.64
C ARG A 222 -7.91 23.91 5.82
N ARG A 223 -7.60 24.79 6.77
CA ARG A 223 -6.77 24.46 7.94
C ARG A 223 -7.51 23.71 9.05
N ARG A 224 -8.86 23.74 9.08
CA ARG A 224 -9.68 23.09 10.10
C ARG A 224 -10.39 21.85 9.56
N GLY A 225 -10.55 20.83 10.40
CA GLY A 225 -11.19 19.57 10.04
C GLY A 225 -10.31 18.63 9.23
N PRO A 226 -10.87 17.54 8.67
CA PRO A 226 -10.17 16.59 7.78
C PRO A 226 -9.68 17.31 6.53
N ALA A 227 -8.51 16.90 6.01
CA ALA A 227 -8.00 17.41 4.75
C ALA A 227 -9.00 17.14 3.61
N LEU A 228 -9.28 18.12 2.79
CA LEU A 228 -10.03 17.92 1.54
C LEU A 228 -9.17 17.10 0.58
N ARG A 229 -9.78 16.58 -0.47
CA ARG A 229 -9.08 15.76 -1.48
C ARG A 229 -7.99 16.56 -2.19
N GLU A 230 -8.28 17.80 -2.53
CA GLU A 230 -7.37 18.77 -3.14
C GLU A 230 -6.23 19.17 -2.22
N ASP A 231 -6.46 19.14 -0.91
CA ASP A 231 -5.48 19.49 0.12
C ASP A 231 -4.60 18.32 0.56
N ALA A 232 -4.86 17.10 0.08
CA ALA A 232 -4.23 15.90 0.63
C ALA A 232 -2.72 15.80 0.33
N HIS A 233 -2.25 16.41 -0.78
CA HIS A 233 -0.89 16.22 -1.28
C HIS A 233 -0.19 17.56 -1.57
N TYR A 234 1.15 17.54 -1.49
CA TYR A 234 1.98 18.68 -1.89
C TYR A 234 2.22 18.70 -3.41
N VAL A 235 2.57 17.58 -4.00
CA VAL A 235 2.95 17.50 -5.43
C VAL A 235 2.21 16.41 -6.21
N TYR A 236 1.78 15.32 -5.57
CA TYR A 236 1.16 14.21 -6.27
C TYR A 236 -0.15 14.62 -6.96
N ARG A 237 -0.20 14.45 -8.30
CA ARG A 237 -1.30 14.87 -9.18
C ARG A 237 -1.65 16.36 -9.10
N ARG A 238 -0.63 17.17 -8.84
CA ARG A 238 -0.77 18.63 -8.82
C ARG A 238 0.07 19.33 -9.89
N GLN A 239 0.44 18.61 -10.96
CA GLN A 239 1.13 19.21 -12.11
C GLN A 239 0.35 20.42 -12.67
N GLY A 240 1.05 21.47 -13.02
CA GLY A 240 0.47 22.74 -13.48
C GLY A 240 -0.07 23.64 -12.38
N LEU A 241 -0.23 23.13 -11.13
CA LEU A 241 -0.64 23.94 -9.99
C LEU A 241 0.58 24.50 -9.26
N LEU A 242 0.38 25.64 -8.58
CA LEU A 242 1.42 26.25 -7.77
C LEU A 242 1.79 25.38 -6.55
N CYS A 243 3.07 25.27 -6.30
CA CYS A 243 3.59 24.64 -5.09
C CYS A 243 3.09 25.37 -3.86
N ARG A 244 2.59 24.64 -2.86
CA ARG A 244 2.04 25.22 -1.61
C ARG A 244 3.09 25.94 -0.77
N ILE A 245 4.38 25.68 -1.00
CA ILE A 245 5.48 26.23 -0.19
C ILE A 245 6.14 27.42 -0.89
N CYS A 246 6.51 27.29 -2.18
CA CYS A 246 7.31 28.29 -2.86
C CYS A 246 6.60 28.98 -4.06
N GLY A 247 5.38 28.56 -4.41
CA GLY A 247 4.62 29.14 -5.53
C GLY A 247 5.10 28.73 -6.93
N THR A 248 6.20 27.96 -7.06
CA THR A 248 6.66 27.45 -8.36
C THR A 248 5.70 26.37 -8.85
N GLU A 249 5.48 26.29 -10.16
CA GLU A 249 4.64 25.26 -10.76
C GLU A 249 5.17 23.85 -10.53
N VAL A 250 4.30 22.93 -10.08
CA VAL A 250 4.61 21.51 -9.91
C VAL A 250 4.75 20.85 -11.28
N ARG A 251 5.87 20.17 -11.49
CA ARG A 251 6.21 19.47 -12.74
C ARG A 251 5.88 17.98 -12.67
N THR A 252 5.78 17.38 -13.86
CA THR A 252 5.61 15.93 -14.02
C THR A 252 6.44 15.41 -15.17
N GLN A 253 6.98 14.20 -15.00
CA GLN A 253 7.56 13.40 -16.10
C GLN A 253 7.42 11.91 -15.78
N GLU A 254 7.58 11.08 -16.78
CA GLU A 254 7.58 9.63 -16.55
C GLU A 254 8.89 9.17 -15.92
N MET A 255 8.76 8.30 -14.89
CA MET A 255 9.87 7.59 -14.25
C MET A 255 9.41 6.20 -13.80
N VAL A 256 10.05 5.14 -14.30
CA VAL A 256 9.71 3.72 -14.08
C VAL A 256 8.24 3.40 -14.35
N GLY A 257 7.74 3.83 -15.53
CA GLY A 257 6.38 3.55 -15.99
C GLY A 257 5.28 4.27 -15.18
N ARG A 258 5.63 5.33 -14.45
CA ARG A 258 4.69 6.13 -13.65
C ARG A 258 5.02 7.61 -13.74
N ASN A 259 3.99 8.45 -13.74
CA ASN A 259 4.17 9.89 -13.63
C ASN A 259 4.78 10.25 -12.26
N LEU A 260 5.99 10.76 -12.27
CA LEU A 260 6.60 11.42 -11.13
C LEU A 260 6.10 12.86 -11.06
N PHE A 261 5.90 13.37 -9.85
CA PHE A 261 5.51 14.76 -9.59
C PHE A 261 6.50 15.38 -8.62
N TRP A 262 6.98 16.60 -8.89
CA TRP A 262 7.93 17.32 -8.04
C TRP A 262 7.85 18.84 -8.20
N CYS A 263 8.35 19.56 -7.22
CA CYS A 263 8.58 21.00 -7.32
C CYS A 263 10.05 21.26 -7.66
N PRO A 264 10.38 21.89 -8.80
CA PRO A 264 11.77 22.08 -9.19
C PRO A 264 12.54 23.05 -8.29
N THR A 265 11.87 23.93 -7.57
CA THR A 265 12.49 24.87 -6.64
C THR A 265 12.72 24.23 -5.25
N CYS A 266 11.68 23.59 -4.68
CA CYS A 266 11.82 22.98 -3.36
C CYS A 266 12.70 21.72 -3.36
N GLN A 267 12.83 21.07 -4.52
CA GLN A 267 13.59 19.84 -4.73
C GLN A 267 14.71 20.06 -5.75
N ALA A 268 15.39 21.18 -5.68
CA ALA A 268 16.53 21.47 -6.55
C ALA A 268 17.63 20.41 -6.38
N VAL A 269 18.39 20.17 -7.46
CA VAL A 269 19.52 19.21 -7.49
C VAL A 269 20.70 19.81 -6.75
#